data_884ab7273312813dc884d5a19a9b2756
#
_entry.id   884ab7273312813dc884d5a19a9b2756
#
_cell.length_a   1.000
_cell.length_b   1.000
_cell.length_c   1.000
_cell.angle_alpha   90.00
_cell.angle_beta   90.00
_cell.angle_gamma   90.00
#
_symmetry.space_group_name_H-M   'P 1'
#
loop_
_entity.id
_entity.type
_entity.pdbx_description
1 polymer ?
#
loop_
_entity_poly.entity_id
_entity_poly.type
_entity_poly.pdbx_seq_one_letter_code
_entity_poly.pdbx_strand_id
1 'polypeptide(L)'
;MKLMVFDLDGTLLNTLPDLTDSVNYAMQTLGLLTYTQAEVAQMVGSGMTVTLTRALGKQNLDYLAEAKKLQAEYYAEHCNDKTAPFDGVTDMLQTLAANGIAVAVYSNKDQPFAEATCAKQFGTLVPYVVGTGPDGVIKPDATRLLALTQRIGADRCLYCGDSDVDVLTARNAVMPCVSVTWGYRTRKQLVESGATILCDTPDQVLQYAQKYFA
;
A
#
# COMPACT_ATOMS: atom_id res chain seq x y z
N MET A 1 23.56 -0.25 -2.72
CA MET A 1 22.56 -0.63 -3.78
C MET A 1 21.46 0.41 -3.81
N LYS A 2 21.01 0.87 -5.00
CA LYS A 2 19.88 1.78 -5.20
C LYS A 2 18.56 1.02 -4.98
N LEU A 3 17.66 1.57 -4.17
CA LEU A 3 16.37 0.92 -3.83
C LEU A 3 15.21 1.92 -3.91
N MET A 4 14.21 1.58 -4.71
CA MET A 4 12.91 2.23 -4.70
C MET A 4 11.94 1.41 -3.83
N VAL A 5 11.37 2.02 -2.80
CA VAL A 5 10.37 1.40 -1.91
C VAL A 5 9.01 1.96 -2.24
N PHE A 6 8.05 1.10 -2.51
CA PHE A 6 6.68 1.49 -2.81
C PHE A 6 5.70 1.01 -1.74
N ASP A 7 4.67 1.78 -1.47
CA ASP A 7 3.43 1.20 -0.97
C ASP A 7 2.75 0.38 -2.08
N LEU A 8 1.79 -0.43 -1.71
CA LEU A 8 1.09 -1.33 -2.63
C LEU A 8 -0.30 -0.80 -3.00
N ASP A 9 -1.20 -0.75 -2.01
CA ASP A 9 -2.62 -0.45 -2.20
C ASP A 9 -2.85 1.06 -2.41
N GLY A 10 -3.23 1.47 -3.61
CA GLY A 10 -3.36 2.88 -4.01
C GLY A 10 -2.10 3.49 -4.62
N THR A 11 -0.97 2.81 -4.57
CA THR A 11 0.29 3.27 -5.17
C THR A 11 0.67 2.49 -6.42
N LEU A 12 0.92 1.19 -6.29
CA LEU A 12 1.22 0.31 -7.42
C LEU A 12 -0.05 -0.33 -7.99
N LEU A 13 -1.00 -0.68 -7.13
CA LEU A 13 -2.21 -1.41 -7.48
C LEU A 13 -3.47 -0.66 -7.07
N ASN A 14 -4.45 -0.66 -7.97
CA ASN A 14 -5.83 -0.34 -7.62
C ASN A 14 -6.48 -1.59 -7.02
N THR A 15 -6.39 -1.74 -5.71
CA THR A 15 -6.97 -2.85 -4.94
C THR A 15 -8.34 -2.49 -4.35
N LEU A 16 -8.76 -1.23 -4.49
CA LEU A 16 -9.97 -0.70 -3.85
C LEU A 16 -11.24 -1.47 -4.19
N PRO A 17 -11.46 -1.95 -5.42
CA PRO A 17 -12.66 -2.75 -5.73
C PRO A 17 -12.74 -4.03 -4.89
N ASP A 18 -11.67 -4.84 -4.83
CA ASP A 18 -11.66 -6.09 -4.07
C ASP A 18 -11.72 -5.85 -2.56
N LEU A 19 -11.05 -4.79 -2.07
CA LEU A 19 -11.14 -4.37 -0.67
C LEU A 19 -12.56 -3.96 -0.31
N THR A 20 -13.23 -3.22 -1.19
CA THR A 20 -14.63 -2.79 -0.97
C THR A 20 -15.56 -3.99 -0.91
N ASP A 21 -15.42 -4.93 -1.84
CA ASP A 21 -16.25 -6.13 -1.87
C ASP A 21 -16.06 -6.96 -0.59
N SER A 22 -14.83 -7.12 -0.11
CA SER A 22 -14.52 -7.90 1.10
C SER A 22 -15.08 -7.23 2.38
N VAL A 23 -14.95 -5.91 2.49
CA VAL A 23 -15.56 -5.16 3.61
C VAL A 23 -17.07 -5.28 3.55
N ASN A 24 -17.69 -5.10 2.38
CA ASN A 24 -19.13 -5.17 2.21
C ASN A 24 -19.67 -6.58 2.44
N TYR A 25 -18.93 -7.62 2.06
CA TYR A 25 -19.30 -9.00 2.38
C TYR A 25 -19.43 -9.21 3.91
N ALA A 26 -18.44 -8.74 4.68
CA ALA A 26 -18.49 -8.83 6.12
C ALA A 26 -19.67 -8.02 6.71
N MET A 27 -19.88 -6.78 6.23
CA MET A 27 -20.97 -5.93 6.71
C MET A 27 -22.33 -6.54 6.39
N GLN A 28 -22.55 -7.03 5.18
CA GLN A 28 -23.82 -7.66 4.77
C GLN A 28 -24.12 -8.93 5.58
N THR A 29 -23.11 -9.77 5.80
CA THR A 29 -23.27 -11.01 6.58
C THR A 29 -23.66 -10.71 8.03
N LEU A 30 -23.20 -9.58 8.58
CA LEU A 30 -23.55 -9.10 9.91
C LEU A 30 -24.87 -8.30 9.95
N GLY A 31 -25.57 -8.13 8.81
CA GLY A 31 -26.81 -7.35 8.73
C GLY A 31 -26.59 -5.84 8.88
N LEU A 32 -25.40 -5.34 8.56
CA LEU A 32 -25.00 -3.93 8.66
C LEU A 32 -25.03 -3.24 7.30
N LEU A 33 -24.92 -1.90 7.31
CA LEU A 33 -24.85 -1.08 6.10
C LEU A 33 -23.56 -1.34 5.31
N THR A 34 -23.65 -1.27 4.00
CA THR A 34 -22.53 -1.37 3.07
C THR A 34 -22.02 0.01 2.68
N TYR A 35 -20.84 0.04 2.07
CA TYR A 35 -20.11 1.25 1.71
C TYR A 35 -19.80 1.30 0.22
N THR A 36 -19.77 2.50 -0.33
CA THR A 36 -19.25 2.78 -1.67
C THR A 36 -17.70 2.66 -1.67
N GLN A 37 -17.10 2.49 -2.84
CA GLN A 37 -15.64 2.51 -2.96
C GLN A 37 -15.02 3.82 -2.45
N ALA A 38 -15.67 4.96 -2.68
CA ALA A 38 -15.22 6.26 -2.22
C ALA A 38 -15.16 6.36 -0.68
N GLU A 39 -16.12 5.74 0.01
CA GLU A 39 -16.13 5.66 1.47
C GLU A 39 -15.06 4.72 1.99
N VAL A 40 -14.91 3.53 1.37
CA VAL A 40 -13.86 2.57 1.75
C VAL A 40 -12.46 3.16 1.52
N ALA A 41 -12.25 3.95 0.46
CA ALA A 41 -10.99 4.65 0.20
C ALA A 41 -10.54 5.54 1.37
N GLN A 42 -11.51 6.15 2.10
CA GLN A 42 -11.18 6.95 3.29
C GLN A 42 -10.89 6.09 4.54
N MET A 43 -11.25 4.82 4.51
CA MET A 43 -11.08 3.90 5.64
C MET A 43 -9.76 3.12 5.56
N VAL A 44 -9.25 2.85 4.35
CA VAL A 44 -8.03 2.05 4.11
C VAL A 44 -6.73 2.84 4.34
N GLY A 45 -5.61 2.11 4.42
CA GLY A 45 -4.25 2.66 4.58
C GLY A 45 -3.58 2.31 5.92
N SER A 46 -4.36 2.10 6.98
CA SER A 46 -3.84 1.78 8.32
C SER A 46 -4.05 0.30 8.73
N GLY A 47 -4.15 -0.60 7.74
CA GLY A 47 -4.40 -2.03 7.93
C GLY A 47 -5.89 -2.38 8.08
N MET A 48 -6.21 -3.66 7.83
CA MET A 48 -7.61 -4.13 7.74
C MET A 48 -8.35 -4.02 9.07
N THR A 49 -7.69 -4.23 10.20
CA THR A 49 -8.34 -4.07 11.52
C THR A 49 -8.88 -2.64 11.71
N VAL A 50 -8.11 -1.62 11.33
CA VAL A 50 -8.55 -0.22 11.42
C VAL A 50 -9.67 0.07 10.42
N THR A 51 -9.56 -0.47 9.20
CA THR A 51 -10.61 -0.34 8.16
C THR A 51 -11.95 -0.89 8.67
N LEU A 52 -11.96 -2.11 9.21
CA LEU A 52 -13.18 -2.71 9.75
C LEU A 52 -13.70 -2.00 11.01
N THR A 53 -12.81 -1.50 11.86
CA THR A 53 -13.21 -0.67 13.02
C THR A 53 -13.95 0.59 12.58
N ARG A 54 -13.48 1.23 11.50
CA ARG A 54 -14.15 2.41 10.90
C ARG A 54 -15.50 2.03 10.29
N ALA A 55 -15.55 0.91 9.54
CA ALA A 55 -16.78 0.43 8.92
C ALA A 55 -17.86 0.02 9.95
N LEU A 56 -17.48 -0.63 11.04
CA LEU A 56 -18.40 -1.02 12.10
C LEU A 56 -18.95 0.20 12.88
N GLY A 57 -18.16 1.26 12.97
CA GLY A 57 -18.51 2.40 13.84
C GLY A 57 -18.52 2.00 15.34
N LYS A 58 -18.62 2.98 16.21
CA LYS A 58 -18.51 2.77 17.66
C LYS A 58 -19.55 1.81 18.24
N GLN A 59 -20.74 1.79 17.64
CA GLN A 59 -21.90 1.02 18.13
C GLN A 59 -21.82 -0.49 17.82
N ASN A 60 -20.97 -0.92 16.89
CA ASN A 60 -20.91 -2.31 16.44
C ASN A 60 -19.53 -2.96 16.65
N LEU A 61 -18.68 -2.41 17.53
CA LEU A 61 -17.32 -2.90 17.76
C LEU A 61 -17.29 -4.33 18.31
N ASP A 62 -18.35 -4.80 18.95
CA ASP A 62 -18.47 -6.18 19.43
C ASP A 62 -18.40 -7.20 18.27
N TYR A 63 -18.73 -6.77 17.05
CA TYR A 63 -18.61 -7.60 15.84
C TYR A 63 -17.20 -7.62 15.23
N LEU A 64 -16.21 -6.89 15.77
CA LEU A 64 -14.90 -6.72 15.12
C LEU A 64 -14.19 -8.06 14.85
N ALA A 65 -14.24 -9.00 15.79
CA ALA A 65 -13.61 -10.30 15.64
C ALA A 65 -14.25 -11.12 14.49
N GLU A 66 -15.60 -11.11 14.43
CA GLU A 66 -16.35 -11.80 13.38
C GLU A 66 -16.19 -11.12 12.04
N ALA A 67 -16.25 -9.79 11.97
CA ALA A 67 -16.00 -9.03 10.75
C ALA A 67 -14.61 -9.31 10.15
N LYS A 68 -13.58 -9.40 10.99
CA LYS A 68 -12.22 -9.77 10.56
C LYS A 68 -12.17 -11.17 9.93
N LYS A 69 -12.84 -12.14 10.55
CA LYS A 69 -12.90 -13.50 10.06
C LYS A 69 -13.60 -13.55 8.69
N LEU A 70 -14.82 -13.00 8.60
CA LEU A 70 -15.61 -12.95 7.37
C LEU A 70 -14.88 -12.25 6.23
N GLN A 71 -14.27 -11.10 6.52
CA GLN A 71 -13.49 -10.34 5.54
C GLN A 71 -12.29 -11.15 5.06
N ALA A 72 -11.52 -11.78 5.98
CA ALA A 72 -10.33 -12.54 5.62
C ALA A 72 -10.67 -13.78 4.79
N GLU A 73 -11.75 -14.52 5.13
CA GLU A 73 -12.24 -15.67 4.37
C GLU A 73 -12.61 -15.26 2.93
N TYR A 74 -13.41 -14.21 2.77
CA TYR A 74 -13.77 -13.70 1.45
C TYR A 74 -12.56 -13.21 0.66
N TYR A 75 -11.70 -12.40 1.31
CA TYR A 75 -10.55 -11.79 0.65
C TYR A 75 -9.49 -12.82 0.22
N ALA A 76 -9.38 -13.95 0.94
CA ALA A 76 -8.46 -15.02 0.56
C ALA A 76 -8.76 -15.59 -0.84
N GLU A 77 -10.03 -15.63 -1.23
CA GLU A 77 -10.48 -16.16 -2.53
C GLU A 77 -10.55 -15.07 -3.61
N HIS A 78 -10.85 -13.82 -3.21
CA HIS A 78 -11.25 -12.75 -4.13
C HIS A 78 -10.28 -11.55 -4.21
N CYS A 79 -9.14 -11.57 -3.51
CA CYS A 79 -8.23 -10.41 -3.37
C CYS A 79 -7.54 -9.95 -4.68
N ASN A 80 -7.72 -10.69 -5.76
CA ASN A 80 -7.12 -10.41 -7.06
C ASN A 80 -8.11 -10.59 -8.22
N ASP A 81 -9.41 -10.46 -7.98
CA ASP A 81 -10.44 -10.58 -9.01
C ASP A 81 -10.52 -9.32 -9.88
N LYS A 82 -10.42 -8.14 -9.25
CA LYS A 82 -10.50 -6.82 -9.87
C LYS A 82 -9.23 -5.99 -9.67
N THR A 83 -8.32 -6.46 -8.83
CA THR A 83 -7.04 -5.79 -8.54
C THR A 83 -6.17 -5.77 -9.79
N ALA A 84 -5.68 -4.59 -10.16
CA ALA A 84 -4.81 -4.39 -11.31
C ALA A 84 -3.79 -3.27 -11.03
N PRO A 85 -2.63 -3.26 -11.72
CA PRO A 85 -1.71 -2.13 -11.71
C PRO A 85 -2.40 -0.85 -12.22
N PHE A 86 -2.04 0.30 -11.64
CA PHE A 86 -2.39 1.57 -12.26
C PHE A 86 -1.67 1.71 -13.62
N ASP A 87 -2.27 2.46 -14.53
CA ASP A 87 -1.73 2.68 -15.87
C ASP A 87 -0.30 3.21 -15.82
N GLY A 88 0.60 2.58 -16.56
CA GLY A 88 2.03 2.91 -16.62
C GLY A 88 2.90 2.39 -15.47
N VAL A 89 2.34 1.82 -14.41
CA VAL A 89 3.12 1.32 -13.28
C VAL A 89 4.02 0.16 -13.68
N THR A 90 3.53 -0.78 -14.46
CA THR A 90 4.33 -1.94 -14.90
C THR A 90 5.54 -1.50 -15.72
N ASP A 91 5.35 -0.55 -16.65
CA ASP A 91 6.43 -0.01 -17.48
C ASP A 91 7.46 0.76 -16.64
N MET A 92 6.99 1.52 -15.64
CA MET A 92 7.86 2.18 -14.66
C MET A 92 8.74 1.16 -13.92
N LEU A 93 8.16 0.07 -13.39
CA LEU A 93 8.89 -0.97 -12.67
C LEU A 93 9.92 -1.68 -13.55
N GLN A 94 9.56 -2.00 -14.79
CA GLN A 94 10.48 -2.58 -15.80
C GLN A 94 11.67 -1.64 -16.06
N THR A 95 11.39 -0.35 -16.22
CA THR A 95 12.43 0.66 -16.49
C THR A 95 13.34 0.86 -15.26
N LEU A 96 12.81 0.86 -14.04
CA LEU A 96 13.61 0.89 -12.82
C LEU A 96 14.57 -0.31 -12.76
N ALA A 97 14.05 -1.52 -12.99
CA ALA A 97 14.85 -2.74 -13.01
C ALA A 97 15.94 -2.70 -14.09
N ALA A 98 15.64 -2.25 -15.32
CA ALA A 98 16.60 -2.09 -16.41
C ALA A 98 17.72 -1.08 -16.08
N ASN A 99 17.45 -0.08 -15.22
CA ASN A 99 18.41 0.89 -14.73
C ASN A 99 19.18 0.43 -13.47
N GLY A 100 19.04 -0.83 -13.06
CA GLY A 100 19.71 -1.38 -11.88
C GLY A 100 19.20 -0.83 -10.54
N ILE A 101 17.98 -0.29 -10.53
CA ILE A 101 17.30 0.18 -9.31
C ILE A 101 16.42 -0.97 -8.82
N ALA A 102 16.74 -1.52 -7.65
CA ALA A 102 15.92 -2.56 -7.03
C ALA A 102 14.59 -1.99 -6.56
N VAL A 103 13.57 -2.84 -6.53
CA VAL A 103 12.22 -2.48 -6.08
C VAL A 103 11.84 -3.29 -4.86
N ALA A 104 11.26 -2.63 -3.86
CA ALA A 104 10.65 -3.25 -2.71
C ALA A 104 9.23 -2.71 -2.51
N VAL A 105 8.37 -3.53 -1.93
CA VAL A 105 7.07 -3.12 -1.40
C VAL A 105 7.11 -3.11 0.12
N TYR A 106 6.59 -2.04 0.75
CA TYR A 106 6.32 -1.95 2.17
C TYR A 106 4.88 -1.52 2.39
N SER A 107 4.03 -2.43 2.86
CA SER A 107 2.57 -2.25 2.93
C SER A 107 1.98 -2.64 4.28
N ASN A 108 0.85 -2.02 4.64
CA ASN A 108 0.01 -2.42 5.78
C ASN A 108 -0.95 -3.58 5.46
N LYS A 109 -0.82 -4.15 4.27
CA LYS A 109 -1.48 -5.40 3.89
C LYS A 109 -0.83 -6.59 4.59
N ASP A 110 -1.61 -7.57 5.03
CA ASP A 110 -1.08 -8.79 5.66
C ASP A 110 -0.07 -9.49 4.73
N GLN A 111 1.06 -9.94 5.29
CA GLN A 111 2.21 -10.46 4.54
C GLN A 111 1.84 -11.49 3.47
N PRO A 112 1.02 -12.54 3.75
CA PRO A 112 0.68 -13.54 2.73
C PRO A 112 -0.08 -12.94 1.53
N PHE A 113 -0.99 -11.99 1.79
CA PHE A 113 -1.73 -11.33 0.72
C PHE A 113 -0.85 -10.36 -0.07
N ALA A 114 0.05 -9.62 0.59
CA ALA A 114 0.99 -8.74 -0.10
C ALA A 114 1.90 -9.53 -1.04
N GLU A 115 2.47 -10.63 -0.58
CA GLU A 115 3.32 -11.52 -1.40
C GLU A 115 2.56 -12.13 -2.57
N ALA A 116 1.38 -12.74 -2.32
CA ALA A 116 0.59 -13.36 -3.36
C ALA A 116 0.15 -12.36 -4.45
N THR A 117 -0.27 -11.16 -4.02
CA THR A 117 -0.70 -10.11 -4.93
C THR A 117 0.48 -9.58 -5.76
N CYS A 118 1.63 -9.27 -5.14
CA CYS A 118 2.83 -8.84 -5.86
C CYS A 118 3.32 -9.92 -6.85
N ALA A 119 3.34 -11.17 -6.45
CA ALA A 119 3.75 -12.27 -7.31
C ALA A 119 2.82 -12.43 -8.53
N LYS A 120 1.51 -12.32 -8.34
CA LYS A 120 0.52 -12.39 -9.43
C LYS A 120 0.62 -11.22 -10.39
N GLN A 121 0.78 -10.00 -9.88
CA GLN A 121 0.71 -8.78 -10.70
C GLN A 121 2.05 -8.38 -11.33
N PHE A 122 3.15 -8.65 -10.65
CA PHE A 122 4.47 -8.13 -11.04
C PHE A 122 5.56 -9.20 -11.21
N GLY A 123 5.33 -10.42 -10.76
CA GLY A 123 6.31 -11.50 -10.84
C GLY A 123 7.64 -11.11 -10.19
N THR A 124 8.73 -11.20 -10.95
CA THR A 124 10.10 -10.89 -10.46
C THR A 124 10.44 -9.40 -10.43
N LEU A 125 9.59 -8.51 -10.91
CA LEU A 125 9.82 -7.06 -10.87
C LEU A 125 9.83 -6.49 -9.45
N VAL A 126 9.14 -7.16 -8.51
CA VAL A 126 9.08 -6.79 -7.10
C VAL A 126 9.64 -7.92 -6.23
N PRO A 127 10.97 -8.04 -6.13
CA PRO A 127 11.62 -9.17 -5.44
C PRO A 127 11.54 -9.10 -3.92
N TYR A 128 11.21 -7.93 -3.35
CA TYR A 128 11.17 -7.72 -1.92
C TYR A 128 9.80 -7.21 -1.50
N VAL A 129 9.09 -7.99 -0.69
CA VAL A 129 7.76 -7.64 -0.18
C VAL A 129 7.77 -7.73 1.35
N VAL A 130 7.38 -6.64 1.99
CA VAL A 130 7.20 -6.54 3.44
C VAL A 130 5.79 -6.04 3.72
N GLY A 131 4.96 -6.93 4.22
CA GLY A 131 3.61 -6.65 4.70
C GLY A 131 3.54 -6.68 6.22
N THR A 132 2.34 -6.67 6.78
CA THR A 132 2.09 -6.85 8.22
C THR A 132 2.33 -8.31 8.60
N GLY A 133 3.19 -8.53 9.59
CA GLY A 133 3.46 -9.85 10.14
C GLY A 133 2.72 -10.13 11.44
N PRO A 134 2.99 -11.31 12.06
CA PRO A 134 2.38 -11.70 13.34
C PRO A 134 2.74 -10.77 14.51
N ASP A 135 3.83 -10.02 14.39
CA ASP A 135 4.29 -9.00 15.35
C ASP A 135 3.37 -7.76 15.38
N GLY A 136 2.47 -7.63 14.40
CA GLY A 136 1.55 -6.50 14.29
C GLY A 136 2.19 -5.16 13.96
N VAL A 137 3.48 -5.15 13.60
CA VAL A 137 4.20 -3.91 13.20
C VAL A 137 3.65 -3.46 11.84
N ILE A 138 3.12 -2.24 11.81
CA ILE A 138 2.53 -1.59 10.63
C ILE A 138 3.12 -0.20 10.41
N LYS A 139 3.05 0.33 9.19
CA LYS A 139 3.32 1.74 8.90
C LYS A 139 2.46 2.65 9.81
N PRO A 140 2.99 3.75 10.36
CA PRO A 140 4.24 4.42 9.99
C PRO A 140 5.49 3.93 10.74
N ASP A 141 5.46 2.80 11.45
CA ASP A 141 6.67 2.19 12.00
C ASP A 141 7.58 1.76 10.83
N ALA A 142 8.84 2.18 10.85
CA ALA A 142 9.80 1.90 9.79
C ALA A 142 10.75 0.73 10.11
N THR A 143 10.60 0.09 11.27
CA THR A 143 11.55 -0.94 11.76
C THR A 143 11.75 -2.07 10.75
N ARG A 144 10.65 -2.62 10.20
CA ARG A 144 10.73 -3.73 9.22
C ARG A 144 11.32 -3.27 7.89
N LEU A 145 11.04 -2.03 7.47
CA LEU A 145 11.62 -1.44 6.28
C LEU A 145 13.13 -1.25 6.44
N LEU A 146 13.57 -0.70 7.56
CA LEU A 146 14.99 -0.50 7.85
C LEU A 146 15.73 -1.85 7.95
N ALA A 147 15.14 -2.87 8.57
CA ALA A 147 15.68 -4.22 8.58
C ALA A 147 15.85 -4.81 7.17
N LEU A 148 14.87 -4.57 6.28
CA LEU A 148 14.99 -4.97 4.87
C LEU A 148 16.15 -4.25 4.19
N THR A 149 16.24 -2.91 4.28
CA THR A 149 17.30 -2.14 3.61
C THR A 149 18.68 -2.57 4.06
N GLN A 150 18.87 -2.82 5.36
CA GLN A 150 20.11 -3.34 5.91
C GLN A 150 20.43 -4.74 5.37
N ARG A 151 19.45 -5.65 5.36
CA ARG A 151 19.63 -7.04 4.89
C ARG A 151 20.08 -7.12 3.45
N ILE A 152 19.56 -6.23 2.59
CA ILE A 152 19.89 -6.24 1.15
C ILE A 152 21.05 -5.28 0.78
N GLY A 153 21.62 -4.57 1.75
CA GLY A 153 22.71 -3.62 1.53
C GLY A 153 22.30 -2.39 0.70
N ALA A 154 21.07 -1.91 0.89
CA ALA A 154 20.59 -0.69 0.23
C ALA A 154 21.13 0.54 0.97
N ASP A 155 21.86 1.40 0.25
CA ASP A 155 22.52 2.61 0.77
C ASP A 155 21.90 3.91 0.25
N ARG A 156 21.17 3.83 -0.87
CA ARG A 156 20.38 4.94 -1.42
C ARG A 156 18.94 4.46 -1.61
N CYS A 157 18.04 4.99 -0.80
CA CYS A 157 16.63 4.60 -0.80
C CYS A 157 15.74 5.79 -1.11
N LEU A 158 14.66 5.55 -1.87
CA LEU A 158 13.60 6.50 -2.17
C LEU A 158 12.27 5.83 -1.92
N TYR A 159 11.41 6.46 -1.11
CA TYR A 159 10.08 5.96 -0.80
C TYR A 159 9.03 6.56 -1.74
N CYS A 160 7.98 5.78 -2.06
CA CYS A 160 6.86 6.22 -2.89
C CYS A 160 5.54 5.67 -2.32
N GLY A 161 4.55 6.55 -2.12
CA GLY A 161 3.25 6.16 -1.60
C GLY A 161 2.17 7.20 -1.89
N ASP A 162 0.92 6.86 -1.59
CA ASP A 162 -0.25 7.71 -1.90
C ASP A 162 -0.95 8.27 -0.65
N SER A 163 -0.39 8.06 0.54
CA SER A 163 -1.09 8.39 1.79
C SER A 163 -0.24 9.19 2.79
N ASP A 164 -0.93 9.77 3.77
CA ASP A 164 -0.35 10.38 4.95
C ASP A 164 0.54 9.41 5.75
N VAL A 165 0.14 8.14 5.80
CA VAL A 165 0.90 7.07 6.45
C VAL A 165 2.25 6.86 5.76
N ASP A 166 2.31 6.98 4.43
CA ASP A 166 3.54 6.84 3.65
C ASP A 166 4.51 7.99 3.88
N VAL A 167 4.00 9.22 3.91
CA VAL A 167 4.79 10.40 4.23
C VAL A 167 5.44 10.27 5.62
N LEU A 168 4.67 9.80 6.60
CA LEU A 168 5.19 9.56 7.96
C LEU A 168 6.18 8.39 8.00
N THR A 169 5.92 7.31 7.26
CA THR A 169 6.82 6.15 7.16
C THR A 169 8.17 6.55 6.60
N ALA A 170 8.17 7.28 5.48
CA ALA A 170 9.40 7.77 4.87
C ALA A 170 10.19 8.70 5.81
N ARG A 171 9.49 9.57 6.54
CA ARG A 171 10.10 10.44 7.55
C ARG A 171 10.74 9.62 8.68
N ASN A 172 10.05 8.61 9.20
CA ASN A 172 10.56 7.73 10.26
C ASN A 172 11.74 6.87 9.77
N ALA A 173 11.75 6.50 8.48
CA ALA A 173 12.86 5.81 7.84
C ALA A 173 14.02 6.73 7.42
N VAL A 174 13.88 8.06 7.58
CA VAL A 174 14.84 9.06 7.09
C VAL A 174 15.08 8.92 5.58
N MET A 175 14.02 8.66 4.81
CA MET A 175 14.04 8.53 3.36
C MET A 175 13.31 9.70 2.69
N PRO A 176 13.78 10.22 1.55
CA PRO A 176 12.95 11.09 0.72
C PRO A 176 11.67 10.35 0.29
N CYS A 177 10.56 11.10 0.18
CA CYS A 177 9.26 10.55 -0.19
C CYS A 177 8.72 11.22 -1.45
N VAL A 178 8.36 10.43 -2.45
CA VAL A 178 7.54 10.83 -3.58
C VAL A 178 6.10 10.44 -3.25
N SER A 179 5.18 11.40 -3.27
CA SER A 179 3.76 11.15 -3.06
C SER A 179 3.02 11.16 -4.39
N VAL A 180 2.27 10.10 -4.66
CA VAL A 180 1.52 9.95 -5.91
C VAL A 180 0.07 10.40 -5.73
N THR A 181 -0.50 11.05 -6.76
CA THR A 181 -1.82 11.69 -6.66
C THR A 181 -2.96 10.89 -7.32
N TRP A 182 -2.64 9.75 -7.92
CA TRP A 182 -3.64 8.85 -8.50
C TRP A 182 -4.24 7.83 -7.51
N GLY A 183 -3.71 7.80 -6.26
CA GLY A 183 -4.12 6.85 -5.23
C GLY A 183 -5.37 7.29 -4.46
N TYR A 184 -5.46 6.87 -3.20
CA TYR A 184 -6.67 7.02 -2.40
C TYR A 184 -6.75 8.35 -1.63
N ARG A 185 -5.66 9.11 -1.51
CA ARG A 185 -5.66 10.43 -0.89
C ARG A 185 -5.61 11.52 -1.94
N THR A 186 -6.35 12.57 -1.70
CA THR A 186 -6.33 13.77 -2.55
C THR A 186 -5.00 14.49 -2.43
N ARG A 187 -4.60 15.23 -3.47
CA ARG A 187 -3.41 16.12 -3.44
C ARG A 187 -3.41 17.03 -2.20
N LYS A 188 -4.59 17.57 -1.81
CA LYS A 188 -4.72 18.43 -0.63
C LYS A 188 -4.33 17.66 0.65
N GLN A 189 -4.86 16.46 0.86
CA GLN A 189 -4.53 15.62 2.02
C GLN A 189 -3.03 15.28 2.07
N LEU A 190 -2.42 14.98 0.92
CA LEU A 190 -0.98 14.71 0.83
C LEU A 190 -0.14 15.93 1.24
N VAL A 191 -0.48 17.12 0.74
CA VAL A 191 0.21 18.38 1.13
C VAL A 191 0.03 18.66 2.62
N GLU A 192 -1.17 18.51 3.15
CA GLU A 192 -1.47 18.69 4.58
C GLU A 192 -0.70 17.70 5.48
N SER A 193 -0.39 16.49 4.97
CA SER A 193 0.45 15.51 5.67
C SER A 193 1.95 15.80 5.60
N GLY A 194 2.35 16.80 4.82
CA GLY A 194 3.74 17.23 4.67
C GLY A 194 4.46 16.65 3.45
N ALA A 195 3.72 16.15 2.45
CA ALA A 195 4.31 15.77 1.17
C ALA A 195 4.91 16.98 0.45
N THR A 196 6.17 16.86 0.01
CA THR A 196 6.89 17.91 -0.69
C THR A 196 7.16 17.62 -2.16
N ILE A 197 7.14 16.34 -2.54
CA ILE A 197 7.35 15.86 -3.90
C ILE A 197 6.07 15.13 -4.31
N LEU A 198 5.34 15.70 -5.26
CA LEU A 198 4.10 15.13 -5.77
C LEU A 198 4.25 14.78 -7.24
N CYS A 199 3.85 13.57 -7.61
CA CYS A 199 3.84 13.08 -8.97
C CYS A 199 2.41 12.66 -9.36
N ASP A 200 1.99 13.07 -10.56
CA ASP A 200 0.64 12.77 -11.09
C ASP A 200 0.65 11.54 -12.00
N THR A 201 1.83 11.09 -12.44
CA THR A 201 1.98 9.93 -13.33
C THR A 201 3.19 9.08 -12.94
N PRO A 202 3.20 7.77 -13.28
CA PRO A 202 4.36 6.91 -13.08
C PRO A 202 5.62 7.41 -13.80
N ASP A 203 5.48 8.05 -14.97
CA ASP A 203 6.60 8.68 -15.67
C ASP A 203 7.29 9.78 -14.86
N GLN A 204 6.51 10.60 -14.14
CA GLN A 204 7.09 11.63 -13.26
C GLN A 204 7.84 11.01 -12.07
N VAL A 205 7.31 9.90 -11.52
CA VAL A 205 8.01 9.14 -10.48
C VAL A 205 9.33 8.60 -11.03
N LEU A 206 9.32 8.00 -12.22
CA LEU A 206 10.51 7.48 -12.89
C LEU A 206 11.56 8.57 -13.13
N GLN A 207 11.17 9.71 -13.69
CA GLN A 207 12.06 10.85 -13.92
C GLN A 207 12.70 11.37 -12.62
N TYR A 208 11.90 11.46 -11.55
CA TYR A 208 12.43 11.85 -10.24
C TYR A 208 13.41 10.82 -9.69
N ALA A 209 13.08 9.53 -9.76
CA ALA A 209 13.95 8.44 -9.32
C ALA A 209 15.27 8.42 -10.09
N GLN A 210 15.25 8.56 -11.42
CA GLN A 210 16.45 8.62 -12.25
C GLN A 210 17.36 9.78 -11.83
N LYS A 211 16.79 10.98 -11.63
CA LYS A 211 17.55 12.16 -11.16
C LYS A 211 18.12 11.93 -9.75
N TYR A 212 17.32 11.36 -8.85
CA TYR A 212 17.75 11.11 -7.48
C TYR A 212 18.88 10.07 -7.40
N PHE A 213 18.84 9.03 -8.23
CA PHE A 213 19.82 7.96 -8.23
C PHE A 213 21.00 8.17 -9.20
N ALA A 214 20.99 9.21 -10.02
CA ALA A 214 22.15 9.61 -10.81
C ALA A 214 23.33 10.02 -9.88
#